data_d43cda6739c5dbae91c0d0b1ab0f7dd7
#
_entry.id   d43cda6739c5dbae91c0d0b1ab0f7dd7
#
_cell.length_a   1.000
_cell.length_b   1.000
_cell.length_c   1.000
_cell.angle_alpha   90.00
_cell.angle_beta   90.00
_cell.angle_gamma   90.00
#
_symmetry.space_group_name_H-M   'P 1'
#
loop_
_entity.id
_entity.type
_entity.pdbx_description
1 polymer ?
#
loop_
_entity_poly.entity_id
_entity_poly.type
_entity_poly.pdbx_seq_one_letter_code
_entity_poly.pdbx_strand_id
1 'polypeptide(L)'
;MVSFLIRKAIEALKRKNTPKPLEINLNVNMSNSSNAQTVSNPSINPMPSNSTNPITNPVQLPQPIQQPMQPMPVIAPVIQVSSIVKKGKKEKTKKGAIPIPELTIGGQPIYITKKEEIDYKNFYREYPLFEYNGKVLAKAVIKYDETLKSLVYYAVEPPINAKERKIIDDTINILLDRIELDYYELKDETKAIQHVSKLVDEIWKMLKIKLDQDKKIALKYYVFRDTVGYGKIDPLMRDPYIEDISCDGVGIPIYIFHNDPIIGEIPTNIVFSSEDELDSFVMKLAQRAGRYVSAAEPLLDATLPDGSRIQITYGKDISRRGSNFTIRKFRKEPFTPIKLLEFGTVDLKILSYLWLLIEEGKSMLISGGTATGKTSFLNALAMFIPPNLKIVTIEDTAELNLMNPNWVAQVARPGYGPTRYGEVSMEDLLKAALRQRPDWIIVGEVRGREAYVLFQALATGHYGLGTIHAETIEALINRLTTPPISLPKSLLEALDAVVFLIRTRRNDRIIRRVNEITEIQYYDPKTDSLMVLDSFYWRYRDDTFVAKKSALLYEIMQTKGWSEEDLRRNLALKGFILKWMYENGIDDFKRFNEVISMYYTDLPGLIEKIKEGWVPKK
;
A
#
# COMPACT_ATOMS: atom_id res chain seq x y z
N MET A 1 -14.55 26.29 17.90
CA MET A 1 -14.59 27.03 16.61
C MET A 1 -14.51 26.11 15.42
N VAL A 2 -13.53 25.22 15.35
CA VAL A 2 -13.42 24.20 14.26
C VAL A 2 -14.68 23.32 14.15
N SER A 3 -15.33 22.96 15.28
CA SER A 3 -16.61 22.24 15.31
C SER A 3 -17.76 22.97 14.60
N PHE A 4 -17.72 24.31 14.56
CA PHE A 4 -18.76 25.13 13.94
C PHE A 4 -18.65 25.10 12.39
N LEU A 5 -17.44 25.15 11.87
CA LEU A 5 -17.19 25.07 10.41
C LEU A 5 -17.54 23.71 9.82
N ILE A 6 -17.23 22.63 10.57
CA ILE A 6 -17.62 21.27 10.18
C ILE A 6 -19.14 21.11 10.26
N ARG A 7 -19.81 21.69 11.25
CA ARG A 7 -21.29 21.72 11.29
C ARG A 7 -21.88 22.49 10.10
N LYS A 8 -21.32 23.67 9.75
CA LYS A 8 -21.75 24.42 8.55
C LYS A 8 -21.54 23.64 7.25
N ALA A 9 -20.42 22.94 7.11
CA ALA A 9 -20.15 22.09 5.95
C ALA A 9 -21.11 20.88 5.89
N ILE A 10 -21.41 20.25 7.03
CA ILE A 10 -22.39 19.15 7.13
C ILE A 10 -23.82 19.65 6.87
N GLU A 11 -24.20 20.84 7.36
CA GLU A 11 -25.50 21.44 7.05
C GLU A 11 -25.65 21.85 5.58
N ALA A 12 -24.58 22.35 4.95
CA ALA A 12 -24.56 22.65 3.51
C ALA A 12 -24.70 21.37 2.67
N LEU A 13 -24.08 20.27 3.10
CA LEU A 13 -24.22 18.94 2.48
C LEU A 13 -25.64 18.39 2.63
N LYS A 14 -26.30 18.60 3.78
CA LYS A 14 -27.69 18.18 4.01
C LYS A 14 -28.68 18.98 3.18
N ARG A 15 -28.44 20.27 2.94
CA ARG A 15 -29.31 21.13 2.10
C ARG A 15 -29.24 20.83 0.60
N LYS A 16 -28.10 20.27 0.11
CA LYS A 16 -27.95 19.90 -1.31
C LYS A 16 -28.50 18.50 -1.64
N ASN A 17 -28.79 17.66 -0.65
CA ASN A 17 -29.24 16.26 -0.82
C ASN A 17 -30.73 16.05 -0.51
N THR A 18 -31.55 17.08 -0.39
CA THR A 18 -32.98 16.92 -0.38
C THR A 18 -33.48 16.90 -1.84
N PRO A 19 -33.98 15.77 -2.33
CA PRO A 19 -34.68 15.76 -3.62
C PRO A 19 -35.93 16.62 -3.49
N LYS A 20 -36.15 17.51 -4.48
CA LYS A 20 -37.42 18.21 -4.62
C LYS A 20 -38.55 17.18 -4.62
N PRO A 21 -39.67 17.41 -3.89
CA PRO A 21 -40.80 16.51 -3.98
C PRO A 21 -41.33 16.51 -5.42
N LEU A 22 -41.34 15.35 -6.04
CA LEU A 22 -42.11 15.08 -7.25
C LEU A 22 -43.58 15.03 -6.79
N GLU A 23 -44.38 16.03 -7.18
CA GLU A 23 -45.82 15.94 -7.12
C GLU A 23 -46.29 14.86 -8.09
N ILE A 24 -46.60 13.68 -7.54
CA ILE A 24 -47.34 12.65 -8.28
C ILE A 24 -48.79 12.77 -7.87
N ASN A 25 -49.61 13.32 -8.79
CA ASN A 25 -51.07 13.27 -8.74
C ASN A 25 -51.50 11.79 -8.91
N LEU A 26 -51.89 11.15 -7.82
CA LEU A 26 -52.59 9.87 -7.84
C LEU A 26 -54.05 10.09 -7.44
N ASN A 27 -54.90 10.20 -8.45
CA ASN A 27 -56.33 9.93 -8.35
C ASN A 27 -56.51 8.42 -8.17
N VAL A 28 -56.90 7.98 -6.98
CA VAL A 28 -57.40 6.60 -6.76
C VAL A 28 -58.76 6.67 -6.09
N ASN A 29 -59.76 6.18 -6.83
CA ASN A 29 -61.14 5.96 -6.39
C ASN A 29 -61.18 5.02 -5.17
N MET A 30 -61.91 5.45 -4.16
CA MET A 30 -62.35 4.61 -3.04
C MET A 30 -63.47 3.66 -3.49
N SER A 31 -63.31 2.37 -3.21
CA SER A 31 -64.44 1.46 -3.02
C SER A 31 -64.25 0.68 -1.73
N ASN A 32 -65.23 0.78 -0.85
CA ASN A 32 -65.36 0.16 0.47
C ASN A 32 -65.38 -1.39 0.42
N SER A 33 -64.72 -2.01 1.38
CA SER A 33 -65.34 -3.17 2.06
C SER A 33 -64.66 -3.39 3.41
N SER A 34 -65.47 -3.32 4.43
CA SER A 34 -65.29 -3.63 5.83
C SER A 34 -65.05 -5.14 6.04
N ASN A 35 -64.09 -5.51 6.90
CA ASN A 35 -64.34 -6.57 7.88
C ASN A 35 -63.24 -6.52 8.99
N ALA A 36 -63.74 -6.31 10.19
CA ALA A 36 -63.03 -6.41 11.44
C ALA A 36 -62.91 -7.88 11.91
N GLN A 37 -61.72 -8.28 12.34
CA GLN A 37 -61.62 -9.34 13.33
C GLN A 37 -60.47 -9.06 14.29
N THR A 38 -60.86 -8.81 15.54
CA THR A 38 -60.12 -8.77 16.77
C THR A 38 -59.55 -10.14 17.11
N VAL A 39 -58.28 -10.23 17.46
CA VAL A 39 -57.74 -11.30 18.27
C VAL A 39 -56.79 -10.74 19.32
N SER A 40 -57.11 -11.12 20.54
CA SER A 40 -56.62 -10.74 21.84
C SER A 40 -55.18 -11.16 22.16
N ASN A 41 -54.50 -10.35 22.99
CA ASN A 41 -53.30 -10.68 23.73
C ASN A 41 -53.55 -11.79 24.79
N PRO A 42 -52.57 -12.58 25.15
CA PRO A 42 -52.48 -13.14 26.47
C PRO A 42 -51.26 -12.65 27.28
N SER A 43 -51.62 -12.37 28.50
CA SER A 43 -50.95 -11.90 29.67
C SER A 43 -49.69 -12.66 30.13
N ILE A 44 -48.83 -11.87 30.76
CA ILE A 44 -47.71 -12.19 31.61
C ILE A 44 -48.19 -12.87 32.92
N ASN A 45 -47.47 -13.88 33.37
CA ASN A 45 -47.49 -14.31 34.79
C ASN A 45 -46.05 -14.58 35.29
N PRO A 46 -45.80 -14.29 36.60
CA PRO A 46 -44.45 -14.12 37.13
C PRO A 46 -43.91 -15.37 37.86
N MET A 47 -42.61 -15.30 38.17
CA MET A 47 -41.78 -16.24 38.90
C MET A 47 -42.31 -16.66 40.28
N PRO A 48 -41.77 -17.73 40.85
CA PRO A 48 -41.54 -17.82 42.29
C PRO A 48 -40.05 -17.89 42.65
N SER A 49 -39.74 -17.15 43.68
CA SER A 49 -38.51 -17.13 44.48
C SER A 49 -38.46 -18.34 45.45
N ASN A 50 -37.25 -18.91 45.68
CA ASN A 50 -36.83 -19.53 46.95
C ASN A 50 -35.32 -19.79 46.90
N SER A 51 -34.63 -19.16 47.76
CA SER A 51 -34.15 -19.39 49.15
C SER A 51 -32.77 -20.06 49.19
N THR A 52 -31.82 -19.24 49.62
CA THR A 52 -30.72 -19.42 50.61
C THR A 52 -30.20 -20.83 50.92
N ASN A 53 -28.90 -21.05 50.77
CA ASN A 53 -27.96 -21.23 51.89
C ASN A 53 -26.50 -21.30 51.45
N PRO A 54 -25.55 -20.88 52.31
CA PRO A 54 -24.16 -20.67 51.96
C PRO A 54 -23.30 -21.89 52.32
N ILE A 55 -22.32 -22.21 51.44
CA ILE A 55 -21.23 -23.13 51.80
C ILE A 55 -19.91 -22.37 51.66
N THR A 56 -19.39 -22.05 52.83
CA THR A 56 -18.00 -21.64 53.06
C THR A 56 -17.08 -22.84 52.97
N ASN A 57 -16.06 -22.78 52.11
CA ASN A 57 -14.76 -23.39 52.37
C ASN A 57 -13.69 -22.70 51.50
N PRO A 58 -12.58 -22.26 52.10
CA PRO A 58 -11.49 -21.57 51.37
C PRO A 58 -10.55 -22.56 50.74
N VAL A 59 -10.33 -22.39 49.43
CA VAL A 59 -9.28 -23.11 48.68
C VAL A 59 -7.96 -22.40 48.91
N GLN A 60 -7.02 -23.10 49.57
CA GLN A 60 -5.64 -22.68 49.76
C GLN A 60 -4.92 -22.62 48.43
N LEU A 61 -4.25 -21.46 48.14
CA LEU A 61 -3.29 -21.27 47.08
C LEU A 61 -1.97 -21.99 47.43
N PRO A 62 -1.34 -22.71 46.51
CA PRO A 62 -0.02 -23.26 46.74
C PRO A 62 1.05 -22.17 46.64
N GLN A 63 1.98 -22.17 47.60
CA GLN A 63 3.12 -21.27 47.68
C GLN A 63 4.18 -21.58 46.60
N PRO A 64 4.97 -20.60 46.15
CA PRO A 64 6.00 -20.79 45.14
C PRO A 64 7.23 -21.47 45.73
N ILE A 65 7.65 -22.59 45.10
CA ILE A 65 8.91 -23.26 45.41
C ILE A 65 10.04 -22.47 44.74
N GLN A 66 10.89 -21.85 45.55
CA GLN A 66 12.19 -21.31 45.12
C GLN A 66 13.21 -22.42 45.07
N GLN A 67 13.67 -22.79 43.89
CA GLN A 67 14.96 -23.45 43.69
C GLN A 67 15.72 -22.73 42.56
N PRO A 68 17.03 -22.47 42.70
CA PRO A 68 17.83 -21.78 41.72
C PRO A 68 18.14 -22.71 40.56
N MET A 69 17.69 -22.31 39.34
CA MET A 69 18.06 -23.02 38.12
C MET A 69 19.53 -22.74 37.75
N GLN A 70 20.33 -23.80 37.64
CA GLN A 70 21.64 -23.77 37.00
C GLN A 70 21.49 -23.59 35.48
N PRO A 71 22.40 -22.91 34.79
CA PRO A 71 22.32 -22.71 33.34
C PRO A 71 22.58 -24.03 32.63
N MET A 72 21.57 -24.49 31.88
CA MET A 72 21.73 -25.60 30.94
C MET A 72 22.50 -25.15 29.68
N PRO A 73 23.38 -26.00 29.13
CA PRO A 73 24.06 -25.67 27.88
C PRO A 73 23.09 -25.62 26.72
N VAL A 74 23.17 -24.54 25.93
CA VAL A 74 22.43 -24.35 24.70
C VAL A 74 22.96 -25.37 23.67
N ILE A 75 22.32 -26.52 23.60
CA ILE A 75 22.45 -27.44 22.45
C ILE A 75 21.36 -27.00 21.49
N ALA A 76 21.75 -26.27 20.46
CA ALA A 76 20.89 -26.03 19.32
C ALA A 76 20.53 -27.39 18.68
N PRO A 77 19.25 -27.73 18.53
CA PRO A 77 18.91 -28.89 17.73
C PRO A 77 19.21 -28.54 16.28
N VAL A 78 20.21 -29.16 15.70
CA VAL A 78 20.35 -29.33 14.27
C VAL A 78 19.13 -30.19 13.87
N ILE A 79 18.02 -29.57 13.56
CA ILE A 79 16.93 -30.23 12.87
C ILE A 79 17.44 -30.46 11.45
N GLN A 80 17.98 -31.65 11.24
CA GLN A 80 18.02 -32.22 9.90
C GLN A 80 16.56 -32.33 9.44
N VAL A 81 16.11 -31.31 8.73
CA VAL A 81 14.91 -31.42 7.90
C VAL A 81 15.29 -32.39 6.79
N SER A 82 15.11 -33.67 7.08
CA SER A 82 15.06 -34.67 6.03
C SER A 82 13.94 -34.25 5.11
N SER A 83 14.34 -33.70 3.97
CA SER A 83 13.48 -33.46 2.82
C SER A 83 12.61 -34.70 2.58
N ILE A 84 11.33 -34.58 2.93
CA ILE A 84 10.30 -35.47 2.39
C ILE A 84 10.03 -35.00 0.95
N VAL A 85 11.07 -34.93 0.18
CA VAL A 85 11.02 -35.03 -1.27
C VAL A 85 11.35 -36.48 -1.56
N LYS A 86 10.35 -37.35 -1.52
CA LYS A 86 10.47 -38.66 -2.12
C LYS A 86 10.85 -38.42 -3.58
N LYS A 87 12.11 -38.76 -3.94
CA LYS A 87 12.50 -38.97 -5.34
C LYS A 87 11.58 -40.06 -5.89
N GLY A 88 10.44 -39.65 -6.41
CA GLY A 88 9.51 -40.53 -7.12
C GLY A 88 10.24 -41.11 -8.32
N LYS A 89 10.20 -42.42 -8.45
CA LYS A 89 10.50 -43.15 -9.69
C LYS A 89 9.78 -42.44 -10.83
N LYS A 90 10.47 -42.30 -11.97
CA LYS A 90 9.98 -41.76 -13.24
C LYS A 90 8.57 -42.26 -13.58
N GLU A 91 7.56 -41.57 -13.10
CA GLU A 91 6.19 -41.62 -13.66
C GLU A 91 6.00 -40.29 -14.38
N LYS A 92 5.43 -40.37 -15.56
CA LYS A 92 5.24 -39.34 -16.57
C LYS A 92 4.84 -38.00 -15.94
N THR A 93 5.79 -37.08 -15.77
CA THR A 93 5.53 -35.68 -15.49
C THR A 93 4.79 -35.11 -16.70
N LYS A 94 3.55 -34.66 -16.49
CA LYS A 94 2.71 -34.09 -17.56
C LYS A 94 3.28 -32.80 -18.14
N LYS A 95 4.26 -32.15 -17.47
CA LYS A 95 4.93 -30.95 -17.94
C LYS A 95 6.45 -31.16 -17.91
N GLY A 96 7.11 -31.08 -19.04
CA GLY A 96 8.56 -30.98 -19.13
C GLY A 96 9.04 -29.68 -18.46
N ALA A 97 10.30 -29.64 -18.01
CA ALA A 97 10.90 -28.42 -17.49
C ALA A 97 12.24 -28.19 -18.17
N ILE A 98 12.45 -26.98 -18.66
CA ILE A 98 13.69 -26.58 -19.35
C ILE A 98 14.51 -25.61 -18.51
N PRO A 99 15.84 -25.55 -18.69
CA PRO A 99 16.68 -24.54 -18.07
C PRO A 99 16.19 -23.15 -18.51
N ILE A 100 16.16 -22.18 -17.57
CA ILE A 100 15.88 -20.79 -17.88
C ILE A 100 17.10 -20.23 -18.64
N PRO A 101 16.91 -19.69 -19.86
CA PRO A 101 18.01 -19.24 -20.70
C PRO A 101 18.80 -18.06 -20.11
N GLU A 102 20.09 -17.97 -20.42
CA GLU A 102 20.85 -16.76 -20.16
C GLU A 102 20.40 -15.65 -21.14
N LEU A 103 20.33 -14.40 -20.63
CA LEU A 103 20.03 -13.25 -21.45
C LEU A 103 21.29 -12.85 -22.24
N THR A 104 21.27 -13.03 -23.56
CA THR A 104 22.42 -12.71 -24.42
C THR A 104 21.96 -12.00 -25.67
N ILE A 105 22.76 -11.03 -26.16
CA ILE A 105 22.61 -10.39 -27.45
C ILE A 105 23.94 -10.51 -28.20
N GLY A 106 23.92 -11.08 -29.38
CA GLY A 106 25.16 -11.34 -30.15
C GLY A 106 26.18 -12.21 -29.43
N GLY A 107 25.70 -13.14 -28.57
CA GLY A 107 26.56 -14.01 -27.75
C GLY A 107 27.15 -13.36 -26.47
N GLN A 108 26.90 -12.06 -26.23
CA GLN A 108 27.35 -11.36 -25.03
C GLN A 108 26.25 -11.33 -23.98
N PRO A 109 26.56 -11.60 -22.69
CA PRO A 109 25.56 -11.59 -21.62
C PRO A 109 25.06 -10.17 -21.32
N ILE A 110 23.75 -10.04 -21.06
CA ILE A 110 23.11 -8.80 -20.62
C ILE A 110 23.12 -8.78 -19.10
N TYR A 111 23.78 -7.81 -18.48
CA TYR A 111 23.79 -7.60 -17.04
C TYR A 111 23.84 -6.12 -16.68
N ILE A 112 23.51 -5.80 -15.43
CA ILE A 112 23.64 -4.46 -14.84
C ILE A 112 24.77 -4.47 -13.83
N THR A 113 25.67 -3.49 -13.93
CA THR A 113 26.72 -3.28 -12.93
C THR A 113 26.14 -2.68 -11.65
N LYS A 114 26.37 -3.28 -10.48
CA LYS A 114 25.91 -2.72 -9.19
C LYS A 114 26.64 -1.42 -8.87
N LYS A 115 25.91 -0.43 -8.34
CA LYS A 115 26.49 0.84 -7.85
C LYS A 115 27.30 0.61 -6.55
N GLU A 116 28.32 1.44 -6.34
CA GLU A 116 29.27 1.36 -5.22
C GLU A 116 28.62 1.58 -3.83
N GLU A 117 29.30 1.14 -2.75
CA GLU A 117 28.87 1.31 -1.36
C GLU A 117 28.96 2.77 -0.91
N ILE A 118 27.96 3.23 -0.14
CA ILE A 118 27.85 4.64 0.31
C ILE A 118 28.39 4.78 1.74
N ASP A 119 29.20 5.80 1.97
CA ASP A 119 29.65 6.20 3.30
C ASP A 119 28.56 7.03 4.02
N TYR A 120 27.95 6.46 5.07
CA TYR A 120 26.87 7.11 5.84
C TYR A 120 27.30 8.38 6.56
N LYS A 121 28.54 8.48 7.03
CA LYS A 121 29.02 9.65 7.79
C LYS A 121 29.10 10.90 6.93
N ASN A 122 29.37 10.71 5.64
CA ASN A 122 29.41 11.79 4.65
C ASN A 122 28.11 11.90 3.84
N PHE A 123 27.05 11.20 4.26
CA PHE A 123 25.78 11.26 3.55
C PHE A 123 25.13 12.63 3.71
N TYR A 124 24.83 13.25 2.61
CA TYR A 124 24.08 14.50 2.54
C TYR A 124 23.14 14.46 1.34
N ARG A 125 21.86 14.75 1.59
CA ARG A 125 20.85 14.88 0.53
C ARG A 125 19.96 16.08 0.85
N GLU A 126 19.69 16.91 -0.15
CA GLU A 126 18.82 18.07 -0.04
C GLU A 126 17.93 18.16 -1.28
N TYR A 127 16.62 18.44 -1.08
CA TYR A 127 15.68 18.65 -2.17
C TYR A 127 14.47 19.48 -1.71
N PRO A 128 13.81 20.21 -2.66
CA PRO A 128 12.66 21.03 -2.35
C PRO A 128 11.43 20.17 -2.04
N LEU A 129 10.57 20.66 -1.12
CA LEU A 129 9.28 20.07 -0.75
C LEU A 129 8.12 20.97 -1.12
N PHE A 130 8.29 22.28 -1.05
CA PHE A 130 7.26 23.24 -1.38
C PHE A 130 7.86 24.49 -2.01
N GLU A 131 7.34 24.85 -3.17
CA GLU A 131 7.68 26.06 -3.90
C GLU A 131 6.45 26.94 -4.08
N TYR A 132 6.65 28.24 -3.92
CA TYR A 132 5.62 29.23 -4.15
C TYR A 132 6.22 30.51 -4.73
N ASN A 133 5.65 31.02 -5.84
CA ASN A 133 6.13 32.20 -6.57
C ASN A 133 7.64 32.11 -6.91
N GLY A 134 8.11 30.95 -7.36
CA GLY A 134 9.51 30.74 -7.75
C GLY A 134 10.52 30.68 -6.58
N LYS A 135 10.03 30.55 -5.33
CA LYS A 135 10.86 30.39 -4.14
C LYS A 135 10.60 29.06 -3.45
N VAL A 136 11.67 28.34 -3.12
CA VAL A 136 11.61 27.15 -2.27
C VAL A 136 11.40 27.61 -0.82
N LEU A 137 10.25 27.22 -0.23
CA LEU A 137 9.87 27.60 1.13
C LEU A 137 10.01 26.46 2.13
N ALA A 138 9.90 25.21 1.67
CA ALA A 138 10.23 24.07 2.50
C ALA A 138 11.14 23.12 1.72
N LYS A 139 12.13 22.55 2.42
CA LYS A 139 13.07 21.58 1.86
C LYS A 139 13.38 20.48 2.86
N ALA A 140 13.65 19.29 2.34
CA ALA A 140 14.21 18.18 3.10
C ALA A 140 15.73 18.29 3.10
N VAL A 141 16.35 18.07 4.25
CA VAL A 141 17.79 17.87 4.39
C VAL A 141 18.02 16.61 5.20
N ILE A 142 18.68 15.62 4.61
CA ILE A 142 19.01 14.36 5.28
C ILE A 142 20.52 14.29 5.42
N LYS A 143 20.99 14.19 6.66
CA LYS A 143 22.42 14.13 6.97
C LYS A 143 22.68 13.30 8.22
N TYR A 144 23.92 12.88 8.39
CA TYR A 144 24.35 12.19 9.60
C TYR A 144 24.42 13.18 10.78
N ASP A 145 23.88 12.74 11.92
CA ASP A 145 23.96 13.46 13.19
C ASP A 145 24.93 12.72 14.13
N GLU A 146 26.00 13.40 14.54
CA GLU A 146 27.04 12.82 15.39
C GLU A 146 26.53 12.48 16.81
N THR A 147 25.52 13.20 17.30
CA THR A 147 24.95 12.99 18.63
C THR A 147 24.06 11.75 18.66
N LEU A 148 23.22 11.60 17.65
CA LEU A 148 22.31 10.45 17.52
C LEU A 148 22.97 9.25 16.85
N LYS A 149 24.17 9.44 16.26
CA LYS A 149 24.91 8.41 15.49
C LYS A 149 24.04 7.73 14.40
N SER A 150 23.18 8.51 13.79
CA SER A 150 22.24 8.06 12.76
C SER A 150 21.99 9.17 11.75
N LEU A 151 21.40 8.82 10.61
CA LEU A 151 20.83 9.82 9.71
C LEU A 151 19.60 10.45 10.38
N VAL A 152 19.45 11.76 10.17
CA VAL A 152 18.32 12.56 10.65
C VAL A 152 17.73 13.33 9.48
N TYR A 153 16.40 13.36 9.44
CA TYR A 153 15.65 14.14 8.48
C TYR A 153 15.29 15.51 9.07
N TYR A 154 15.74 16.56 8.43
CA TYR A 154 15.41 17.94 8.80
C TYR A 154 14.41 18.49 7.78
N ALA A 155 13.19 18.77 8.24
CA ALA A 155 12.26 19.63 7.54
C ALA A 155 12.69 21.07 7.79
N VAL A 156 13.23 21.73 6.78
CA VAL A 156 13.73 23.11 6.86
C VAL A 156 12.68 24.03 6.26
N GLU A 157 12.15 24.92 7.11
CA GLU A 157 11.10 25.89 6.80
C GLU A 157 11.64 27.32 7.01
N PRO A 158 10.98 28.38 6.47
CA PRO A 158 11.40 29.75 6.66
C PRO A 158 11.44 30.10 8.16
N PRO A 159 12.50 30.76 8.65
CA PRO A 159 12.56 31.19 10.06
C PRO A 159 11.53 32.27 10.35
N ILE A 160 10.77 32.11 11.45
CA ILE A 160 9.80 33.07 11.95
C ILE A 160 10.04 33.37 13.43
N ASN A 161 9.81 34.62 13.83
CA ASN A 161 9.84 35.02 15.21
C ASN A 161 8.45 35.03 15.86
N ALA A 162 8.41 35.27 17.20
CA ALA A 162 7.15 35.24 17.95
C ALA A 162 6.09 36.26 17.46
N LYS A 163 6.54 37.45 16.98
CA LYS A 163 5.61 38.45 16.43
C LYS A 163 5.04 38.01 15.10
N GLU A 164 5.86 37.43 14.24
CA GLU A 164 5.44 36.85 12.96
C GLU A 164 4.49 35.66 13.19
N ARG A 165 4.76 34.81 14.18
CA ARG A 165 3.84 33.71 14.56
C ARG A 165 2.47 34.25 14.97
N LYS A 166 2.44 35.31 15.77
CA LYS A 166 1.17 35.95 16.14
C LYS A 166 0.38 36.46 14.93
N ILE A 167 1.08 37.08 13.95
CA ILE A 167 0.44 37.55 12.71
C ILE A 167 -0.19 36.37 11.97
N ILE A 168 0.50 35.22 11.91
CA ILE A 168 -0.03 34.01 11.27
C ILE A 168 -1.28 33.53 12.00
N ASP A 169 -1.23 33.41 13.33
CA ASP A 169 -2.34 32.91 14.14
C ASP A 169 -3.58 33.84 14.05
N ASP A 170 -3.38 35.15 14.14
CA ASP A 170 -4.45 36.16 13.96
C ASP A 170 -5.04 36.07 12.53
N THR A 171 -4.19 35.89 11.52
CA THR A 171 -4.63 35.72 10.12
C THR A 171 -5.46 34.47 9.96
N ILE A 172 -5.02 33.34 10.51
CA ILE A 172 -5.76 32.05 10.45
C ILE A 172 -7.11 32.18 11.14
N ASN A 173 -7.18 32.82 12.32
CA ASN A 173 -8.43 33.00 13.04
C ASN A 173 -9.46 33.80 12.22
N ILE A 174 -9.05 34.92 11.60
CA ILE A 174 -9.92 35.74 10.74
C ILE A 174 -10.30 34.96 9.47
N LEU A 175 -9.36 34.21 8.91
CA LEU A 175 -9.56 33.41 7.71
C LEU A 175 -10.64 32.35 7.94
N LEU A 176 -10.60 31.65 9.10
CA LEU A 176 -11.57 30.61 9.47
C LEU A 176 -13.02 31.14 9.57
N ASP A 177 -13.20 32.41 9.92
CA ASP A 177 -14.52 33.06 9.98
C ASP A 177 -15.03 33.50 8.58
N ARG A 178 -14.14 33.61 7.59
CA ARG A 178 -14.46 34.14 6.25
C ARG A 178 -14.45 33.10 5.14
N ILE A 179 -13.84 31.95 5.35
CA ILE A 179 -13.74 30.92 4.32
C ILE A 179 -15.10 30.25 4.11
N GLU A 180 -15.72 30.54 2.97
CA GLU A 180 -16.74 29.72 2.34
C GLU A 180 -16.07 28.92 1.21
N LEU A 181 -15.30 27.87 1.56
CA LEU A 181 -14.72 26.98 0.55
C LEU A 181 -15.77 25.95 0.12
N ASP A 182 -16.10 25.91 -1.17
CA ASP A 182 -16.89 24.82 -1.73
C ASP A 182 -16.05 23.52 -1.65
N TYR A 183 -16.71 22.42 -1.30
CA TYR A 183 -16.09 21.09 -1.16
C TYR A 183 -15.27 20.67 -2.41
N TYR A 184 -15.66 21.14 -3.60
CA TYR A 184 -14.96 20.88 -4.86
C TYR A 184 -13.65 21.67 -5.01
N GLU A 185 -13.56 22.87 -4.45
CA GLU A 185 -12.34 23.69 -4.47
C GLU A 185 -11.26 23.16 -3.52
N LEU A 186 -11.68 22.48 -2.44
CA LEU A 186 -10.76 21.82 -1.49
C LEU A 186 -10.04 20.58 -2.07
N LYS A 187 -10.57 20.00 -3.17
CA LYS A 187 -9.91 18.86 -3.82
C LYS A 187 -8.71 19.24 -4.68
N ASP A 188 -8.67 20.48 -5.15
CA ASP A 188 -7.56 21.02 -5.94
C ASP A 188 -6.71 21.93 -5.04
N GLU A 189 -5.62 21.39 -4.52
CA GLU A 189 -4.72 22.10 -3.61
C GLU A 189 -4.21 23.42 -4.20
N THR A 190 -3.92 23.45 -5.50
CA THR A 190 -3.41 24.64 -6.18
C THR A 190 -4.45 25.77 -6.16
N LYS A 191 -5.71 25.45 -6.45
CA LYS A 191 -6.81 26.40 -6.39
C LYS A 191 -7.08 26.85 -4.95
N ALA A 192 -7.03 25.93 -3.99
CA ALA A 192 -7.21 26.26 -2.57
C ALA A 192 -6.14 27.23 -2.09
N ILE A 193 -4.86 26.99 -2.41
CA ILE A 193 -3.74 27.89 -2.09
C ILE A 193 -3.94 29.26 -2.74
N GLN A 194 -4.35 29.32 -4.01
CA GLN A 194 -4.59 30.59 -4.70
C GLN A 194 -5.74 31.39 -4.05
N HIS A 195 -6.83 30.73 -3.68
CA HIS A 195 -7.96 31.35 -3.00
C HIS A 195 -7.56 31.88 -1.62
N VAL A 196 -6.92 31.04 -0.78
CA VAL A 196 -6.40 31.43 0.52
C VAL A 196 -5.41 32.58 0.40
N SER A 197 -4.53 32.56 -0.61
CA SER A 197 -3.55 33.64 -0.83
C SER A 197 -4.23 35.00 -1.04
N LYS A 198 -5.33 35.06 -1.82
CA LYS A 198 -6.07 36.32 -2.04
C LYS A 198 -6.71 36.81 -0.74
N LEU A 199 -7.37 35.92 0.00
CA LEU A 199 -7.97 36.27 1.29
C LEU A 199 -6.96 36.78 2.31
N VAL A 200 -5.77 36.16 2.37
CA VAL A 200 -4.67 36.61 3.22
C VAL A 200 -4.22 38.03 2.87
N ASP A 201 -4.09 38.35 1.57
CA ASP A 201 -3.72 39.71 1.13
C ASP A 201 -4.80 40.75 1.53
N GLU A 202 -6.07 40.42 1.45
CA GLU A 202 -7.18 41.27 1.90
C GLU A 202 -7.15 41.49 3.43
N ILE A 203 -6.96 40.41 4.21
CA ILE A 203 -6.84 40.47 5.67
C ILE A 203 -5.66 41.34 6.07
N TRP A 204 -4.48 41.16 5.46
CA TRP A 204 -3.29 41.96 5.80
C TRP A 204 -3.43 43.42 5.41
N LYS A 205 -4.13 43.71 4.30
CA LYS A 205 -4.48 45.09 3.93
C LYS A 205 -5.43 45.73 4.97
N MET A 206 -6.46 44.98 5.41
CA MET A 206 -7.40 45.43 6.43
C MET A 206 -6.71 45.69 7.77
N LEU A 207 -5.81 44.79 8.20
CA LEU A 207 -5.04 44.91 9.44
C LEU A 207 -3.86 45.89 9.34
N LYS A 208 -3.65 46.51 8.17
CA LYS A 208 -2.53 47.42 7.88
C LYS A 208 -1.14 46.82 8.18
N ILE A 209 -0.98 45.51 7.98
CA ILE A 209 0.27 44.79 8.20
C ILE A 209 1.26 45.18 7.10
N LYS A 210 2.40 45.74 7.51
CA LYS A 210 3.48 46.14 6.61
C LYS A 210 4.60 45.09 6.70
N LEU A 211 4.81 44.33 5.63
CA LEU A 211 5.83 43.32 5.48
C LEU A 211 6.52 43.52 4.13
N ASP A 212 7.82 43.21 4.07
CA ASP A 212 8.50 43.06 2.78
C ASP A 212 7.96 41.84 2.01
N GLN A 213 8.26 41.78 0.72
CA GLN A 213 7.71 40.75 -0.16
C GLN A 213 8.17 39.35 0.25
N ASP A 214 9.40 39.18 0.69
CA ASP A 214 9.96 37.88 1.08
C ASP A 214 9.30 37.37 2.36
N LYS A 215 9.12 38.26 3.34
CA LYS A 215 8.39 37.95 4.57
C LYS A 215 6.92 37.63 4.31
N LYS A 216 6.25 38.35 3.41
CA LYS A 216 4.87 38.01 3.01
C LYS A 216 4.78 36.58 2.47
N ILE A 217 5.68 36.18 1.58
CA ILE A 217 5.73 34.84 1.00
C ILE A 217 5.99 33.80 2.09
N ALA A 218 6.95 34.04 3.00
CA ALA A 218 7.26 33.16 4.11
C ALA A 218 6.08 32.98 5.09
N LEU A 219 5.37 34.07 5.45
CA LEU A 219 4.23 33.98 6.34
C LEU A 219 3.02 33.31 5.66
N LYS A 220 2.79 33.57 4.37
CA LYS A 220 1.75 32.87 3.59
C LYS A 220 1.98 31.36 3.58
N TYR A 221 3.23 30.91 3.47
CA TYR A 221 3.56 29.48 3.55
C TYR A 221 2.97 28.87 4.83
N TYR A 222 3.20 29.49 5.99
CA TYR A 222 2.66 28.98 7.25
C TYR A 222 1.14 29.01 7.32
N VAL A 223 0.50 30.02 6.72
CA VAL A 223 -0.97 30.04 6.61
C VAL A 223 -1.45 28.87 5.74
N PHE A 224 -0.82 28.61 4.59
CA PHE A 224 -1.17 27.49 3.73
C PHE A 224 -0.96 26.14 4.44
N ARG A 225 0.22 25.99 5.07
CA ARG A 225 0.60 24.80 5.83
C ARG A 225 -0.43 24.46 6.92
N ASP A 226 -0.87 25.46 7.68
CA ASP A 226 -1.71 25.26 8.86
C ASP A 226 -3.22 25.24 8.53
N THR A 227 -3.64 25.68 7.32
CA THR A 227 -5.05 25.67 6.85
C THR A 227 -5.32 24.62 5.78
N VAL A 228 -4.68 24.74 4.62
CA VAL A 228 -4.83 23.81 3.49
C VAL A 228 -4.01 22.53 3.72
N GLY A 229 -2.78 22.68 4.18
CA GLY A 229 -1.83 21.60 4.45
C GLY A 229 -2.08 20.83 5.74
N TYR A 230 -1.15 19.98 6.11
CA TYR A 230 -1.22 19.09 7.28
C TYR A 230 -0.53 19.68 8.53
N GLY A 231 -0.44 21.03 8.64
CA GLY A 231 0.17 21.69 9.79
C GLY A 231 1.63 21.29 9.95
N LYS A 232 2.02 20.95 11.18
CA LYS A 232 3.41 20.65 11.55
C LYS A 232 4.05 19.51 10.74
N ILE A 233 3.25 18.55 10.27
CA ILE A 233 3.74 17.43 9.46
C ILE A 233 3.59 17.65 7.94
N ASP A 234 3.14 18.83 7.51
CA ASP A 234 2.93 19.13 6.09
C ASP A 234 4.20 18.89 5.23
N PRO A 235 5.41 19.26 5.65
CA PRO A 235 6.63 18.95 4.91
C PRO A 235 6.83 17.45 4.69
N LEU A 236 6.49 16.62 5.69
CA LEU A 236 6.59 15.15 5.59
C LEU A 236 5.52 14.58 4.65
N MET A 237 4.31 15.15 4.71
CA MET A 237 3.21 14.74 3.82
C MET A 237 3.50 15.09 2.35
N ARG A 238 4.23 16.16 2.08
CA ARG A 238 4.62 16.58 0.72
C ARG A 238 5.78 15.77 0.15
N ASP A 239 6.61 15.18 0.99
CA ASP A 239 7.80 14.45 0.54
C ASP A 239 7.43 13.13 -0.16
N PRO A 240 7.68 12.98 -1.48
CA PRO A 240 7.31 11.77 -2.23
C PRO A 240 8.16 10.54 -1.84
N TYR A 241 9.25 10.75 -1.10
CA TYR A 241 10.15 9.67 -0.70
C TYR A 241 9.83 9.10 0.69
N ILE A 242 8.90 9.69 1.44
CA ILE A 242 8.42 9.15 2.73
C ILE A 242 7.26 8.18 2.50
N GLU A 243 7.37 6.97 3.05
CA GLU A 243 6.31 5.94 3.05
C GLU A 243 5.44 6.02 4.30
N ASP A 244 6.08 6.02 5.49
CA ASP A 244 5.38 6.05 6.77
C ASP A 244 5.83 7.24 7.61
N ILE A 245 4.91 7.79 8.41
CA ILE A 245 5.14 8.85 9.39
C ILE A 245 4.59 8.34 10.72
N SER A 246 5.42 8.23 11.76
CA SER A 246 5.04 7.77 13.09
C SER A 246 5.30 8.84 14.15
N CYS A 247 4.26 9.22 14.87
CA CYS A 247 4.33 10.05 16.07
C CYS A 247 4.00 9.18 17.28
N ASP A 248 4.99 8.90 18.12
CA ASP A 248 4.90 7.93 19.20
C ASP A 248 4.57 8.59 20.57
N GLY A 249 4.26 9.89 20.56
CA GLY A 249 3.85 10.64 21.74
C GLY A 249 4.57 11.97 21.91
N VAL A 250 4.29 12.62 23.04
CA VAL A 250 4.80 13.96 23.39
C VAL A 250 6.31 13.93 23.68
N GLY A 251 7.05 14.92 23.18
CA GLY A 251 8.49 15.07 23.41
C GLY A 251 9.36 14.10 22.60
N ILE A 252 8.77 13.28 21.77
CA ILE A 252 9.47 12.31 20.93
C ILE A 252 9.53 12.87 19.51
N PRO A 253 10.71 12.84 18.84
CA PRO A 253 10.79 13.16 17.42
C PRO A 253 9.85 12.28 16.61
N ILE A 254 9.19 12.85 15.61
CA ILE A 254 8.47 12.05 14.63
C ILE A 254 9.48 11.21 13.86
N TYR A 255 9.19 9.93 13.70
CA TYR A 255 9.94 9.01 12.86
C TYR A 255 9.32 8.92 11.48
N ILE A 256 10.14 8.76 10.48
CA ILE A 256 9.71 8.50 9.10
C ILE A 256 10.37 7.23 8.57
N PHE A 257 9.66 6.54 7.70
CA PHE A 257 10.24 5.50 6.86
C PHE A 257 10.45 6.05 5.45
N HIS A 258 11.71 6.20 5.06
CA HIS A 258 12.09 6.69 3.73
C HIS A 258 12.22 5.51 2.77
N ASN A 259 11.72 5.68 1.54
CA ASN A 259 11.70 4.61 0.53
C ASN A 259 13.07 4.21 -0.02
N ASP A 260 14.07 5.10 0.10
CA ASP A 260 15.45 4.76 -0.23
C ASP A 260 15.99 3.77 0.81
N PRO A 261 16.41 2.57 0.39
CA PRO A 261 16.92 1.54 1.31
C PRO A 261 18.16 1.98 2.12
N ILE A 262 18.87 2.99 1.62
CA ILE A 262 20.06 3.56 2.29
C ILE A 262 19.64 4.35 3.53
N ILE A 263 18.51 5.05 3.46
CA ILE A 263 18.01 5.93 4.53
C ILE A 263 17.15 5.12 5.51
N GLY A 264 16.11 4.45 5.01
CA GLY A 264 15.22 3.62 5.82
C GLY A 264 14.45 4.41 6.88
N GLU A 265 14.38 3.87 8.11
CA GLU A 265 13.69 4.48 9.23
C GLU A 265 14.62 5.44 9.99
N ILE A 266 14.25 6.72 10.05
CA ILE A 266 15.06 7.77 10.69
C ILE A 266 14.20 8.77 11.46
N PRO A 267 14.72 9.39 12.54
CA PRO A 267 14.04 10.49 13.24
C PRO A 267 14.06 11.77 12.42
N THR A 268 13.11 12.67 12.75
CA THR A 268 13.02 14.02 12.19
C THR A 268 13.33 15.09 13.24
N ASN A 269 13.41 16.36 12.82
CA ASN A 269 13.46 17.50 13.72
C ASN A 269 12.08 17.98 14.21
N ILE A 270 11.01 17.26 13.91
CA ILE A 270 9.63 17.62 14.28
C ILE A 270 9.25 16.93 15.58
N VAL A 271 8.81 17.71 16.57
CA VAL A 271 8.41 17.23 17.91
C VAL A 271 7.13 17.94 18.35
N PHE A 272 6.18 17.24 18.95
CA PHE A 272 5.06 17.82 19.69
C PHE A 272 5.48 18.05 21.15
N SER A 273 5.38 19.30 21.62
CA SER A 273 5.97 19.72 22.90
C SER A 273 5.03 19.54 24.09
N SER A 274 3.73 19.45 23.86
CA SER A 274 2.72 19.27 24.93
C SER A 274 1.62 18.31 24.51
N GLU A 275 0.91 17.76 25.53
CA GLU A 275 -0.25 16.87 25.32
C GLU A 275 -1.36 17.63 24.57
N ASP A 276 -1.68 18.87 25.00
CA ASP A 276 -2.73 19.67 24.37
C ASP A 276 -2.45 19.95 22.87
N GLU A 277 -1.19 20.20 22.53
CA GLU A 277 -0.77 20.39 21.13
C GLU A 277 -1.02 19.12 20.31
N LEU A 278 -0.59 17.96 20.84
CA LEU A 278 -0.72 16.68 20.13
C LEU A 278 -2.17 16.21 20.04
N ASP A 279 -2.94 16.34 21.14
CA ASP A 279 -4.36 15.96 21.19
C ASP A 279 -5.21 16.81 20.21
N SER A 280 -4.96 18.12 20.19
CA SER A 280 -5.61 19.03 19.24
C SER A 280 -5.27 18.67 17.80
N PHE A 281 -4.01 18.30 17.55
CA PHE A 281 -3.52 17.91 16.24
C PHE A 281 -4.14 16.57 15.78
N VAL A 282 -4.22 15.59 16.66
CA VAL A 282 -4.81 14.27 16.40
C VAL A 282 -6.31 14.40 16.10
N MET A 283 -7.05 15.22 16.89
CA MET A 283 -8.45 15.52 16.60
C MET A 283 -8.64 16.20 15.22
N LYS A 284 -7.72 17.12 14.84
CA LYS A 284 -7.74 17.75 13.53
C LYS A 284 -7.54 16.73 12.41
N LEU A 285 -6.61 15.76 12.58
CA LEU A 285 -6.40 14.69 11.61
C LEU A 285 -7.62 13.78 11.47
N ALA A 286 -8.25 13.40 12.59
CA ALA A 286 -9.47 12.60 12.57
C ALA A 286 -10.61 13.32 11.82
N GLN A 287 -10.82 14.60 12.11
CA GLN A 287 -11.81 15.44 11.43
C GLN A 287 -11.52 15.56 9.91
N ARG A 288 -10.25 15.64 9.53
CA ARG A 288 -9.84 15.69 8.13
C ARG A 288 -10.14 14.39 7.40
N ALA A 289 -10.07 13.26 8.09
CA ALA A 289 -10.52 11.95 7.60
C ALA A 289 -12.05 11.77 7.62
N GLY A 290 -12.82 12.81 7.98
CA GLY A 290 -14.29 12.74 8.11
C GLY A 290 -14.75 11.90 9.29
N ARG A 291 -13.91 11.73 10.31
CA ARG A 291 -14.15 10.93 11.51
C ARG A 291 -13.93 11.78 12.77
N TYR A 292 -14.12 11.19 13.93
CA TYR A 292 -13.81 11.79 15.23
C TYR A 292 -13.14 10.77 16.14
N VAL A 293 -12.41 11.26 17.12
CA VAL A 293 -11.88 10.49 18.26
C VAL A 293 -12.28 11.16 19.56
N SER A 294 -12.45 10.39 20.59
CA SER A 294 -12.81 10.85 21.94
C SER A 294 -12.31 9.86 22.99
N ALA A 295 -12.41 10.22 24.27
CA ALA A 295 -12.09 9.27 25.34
C ALA A 295 -12.97 8.00 25.32
N ALA A 296 -14.19 8.08 24.77
CA ALA A 296 -15.08 6.91 24.63
C ALA A 296 -14.73 6.07 23.37
N GLU A 297 -14.21 6.69 22.30
CA GLU A 297 -13.79 6.04 21.06
C GLU A 297 -12.37 6.50 20.72
N PRO A 298 -11.35 5.97 21.45
CA PRO A 298 -9.98 6.47 21.34
C PRO A 298 -9.19 5.91 20.16
N LEU A 299 -9.66 4.84 19.51
CA LEU A 299 -8.99 4.19 18.39
C LEU A 299 -9.67 4.53 17.08
N LEU A 300 -8.88 4.94 16.09
CA LEU A 300 -9.37 5.28 14.76
C LEU A 300 -8.45 4.73 13.68
N ASP A 301 -9.03 3.95 12.77
CA ASP A 301 -8.46 3.65 11.46
C ASP A 301 -9.27 4.36 10.38
N ALA A 302 -8.61 5.17 9.56
CA ALA A 302 -9.27 5.98 8.55
C ALA A 302 -8.38 6.22 7.32
N THR A 303 -8.97 6.82 6.29
CA THR A 303 -8.27 7.28 5.10
C THR A 303 -8.34 8.80 5.02
N LEU A 304 -7.20 9.45 4.85
CA LEU A 304 -7.09 10.90 4.63
C LEU A 304 -7.54 11.27 3.21
N PRO A 305 -7.86 12.56 2.94
CA PRO A 305 -8.34 12.99 1.61
C PRO A 305 -7.36 12.73 0.46
N ASP A 306 -6.07 12.63 0.74
CA ASP A 306 -5.02 12.31 -0.24
C ASP A 306 -4.87 10.80 -0.53
N GLY A 307 -5.68 9.96 0.14
CA GLY A 307 -5.64 8.50 0.03
C GLY A 307 -4.75 7.82 1.06
N SER A 308 -3.99 8.56 1.87
CA SER A 308 -3.12 8.00 2.91
C SER A 308 -3.94 7.34 4.02
N ARG A 309 -3.48 6.21 4.53
CA ARG A 309 -4.08 5.57 5.72
C ARG A 309 -3.57 6.23 6.99
N ILE A 310 -4.44 6.41 7.95
CA ILE A 310 -4.08 6.90 9.27
C ILE A 310 -4.66 6.00 10.35
N GLN A 311 -3.81 5.61 11.30
CA GLN A 311 -4.20 5.01 12.56
C GLN A 311 -3.95 6.04 13.67
N ILE A 312 -4.92 6.23 14.54
CA ILE A 312 -4.86 7.15 15.67
C ILE A 312 -5.19 6.38 16.96
N THR A 313 -4.41 6.65 18.01
CA THR A 313 -4.78 6.33 19.40
C THR A 313 -4.85 7.63 20.18
N TYR A 314 -6.01 7.96 20.73
CA TYR A 314 -6.28 9.19 21.44
C TYR A 314 -6.24 8.99 22.97
N GLY A 315 -5.57 9.89 23.66
CA GLY A 315 -5.57 10.00 25.12
C GLY A 315 -4.49 9.18 25.83
N LYS A 316 -4.11 9.69 27.00
CA LYS A 316 -3.03 9.14 27.85
C LYS A 316 -3.46 7.92 28.65
N ASP A 317 -4.77 7.73 28.84
CA ASP A 317 -5.38 6.57 29.49
C ASP A 317 -5.19 5.28 28.67
N ILE A 318 -5.11 5.40 27.35
CA ILE A 318 -4.86 4.28 26.43
C ILE A 318 -3.38 4.19 26.07
N SER A 319 -2.73 5.31 25.78
CA SER A 319 -1.31 5.38 25.42
C SER A 319 -0.50 6.19 26.42
N ARG A 320 0.42 5.54 27.14
CA ARG A 320 1.16 6.12 28.26
C ARG A 320 1.95 7.40 27.94
N ARG A 321 2.29 7.63 26.66
CA ARG A 321 3.04 8.80 26.19
C ARG A 321 2.14 9.87 25.57
N GLY A 322 0.83 9.78 25.79
CA GLY A 322 -0.19 10.64 25.19
C GLY A 322 -0.70 10.08 23.88
N SER A 323 -1.51 10.85 23.19
CA SER A 323 -2.00 10.49 21.85
C SER A 323 -0.86 10.16 20.90
N ASN A 324 -1.13 9.28 19.94
CA ASN A 324 -0.18 8.94 18.89
C ASN A 324 -0.90 8.73 17.56
N PHE A 325 -0.16 8.77 16.47
CA PHE A 325 -0.68 8.45 15.14
C PHE A 325 0.42 7.87 14.25
N THR A 326 -0.02 7.01 13.34
CA THR A 326 0.81 6.50 12.24
C THR A 326 0.10 6.77 10.93
N ILE A 327 0.79 7.41 9.98
CA ILE A 327 0.28 7.66 8.64
C ILE A 327 1.10 6.84 7.66
N ARG A 328 0.44 5.96 6.91
CA ARG A 328 1.00 5.29 5.75
C ARG A 328 0.57 6.05 4.51
N LYS A 329 1.51 6.74 3.89
CA LYS A 329 1.23 7.64 2.77
C LYS A 329 0.81 6.88 1.52
N PHE A 330 -0.21 7.40 0.85
CA PHE A 330 -0.56 6.94 -0.49
C PHE A 330 0.47 7.44 -1.50
N ARG A 331 1.04 6.50 -2.25
CA ARG A 331 2.01 6.82 -3.30
C ARG A 331 1.29 7.07 -4.63
N LYS A 332 1.30 8.32 -5.10
CA LYS A 332 0.72 8.68 -6.40
C LYS A 332 1.45 8.03 -7.57
N GLU A 333 2.78 7.94 -7.49
CA GLU A 333 3.61 7.31 -8.49
C GLU A 333 4.21 6.00 -7.95
N PRO A 334 3.73 4.84 -8.42
CA PRO A 334 4.23 3.56 -7.97
C PRO A 334 5.67 3.31 -8.43
N PHE A 335 6.39 2.43 -7.75
CA PHE A 335 7.68 1.96 -8.22
C PHE A 335 7.53 1.20 -9.53
N THR A 336 8.34 1.58 -10.51
CA THR A 336 8.44 0.84 -11.77
C THR A 336 9.33 -0.40 -11.61
N PRO A 337 9.25 -1.37 -12.52
CA PRO A 337 10.20 -2.49 -12.57
C PRO A 337 11.67 -2.03 -12.63
N ILE A 338 11.95 -0.90 -13.26
CA ILE A 338 13.31 -0.33 -13.33
C ILE A 338 13.79 0.11 -11.95
N LYS A 339 12.90 0.68 -11.13
CA LYS A 339 13.23 1.05 -9.75
C LYS A 339 13.54 -0.18 -8.88
N LEU A 340 12.82 -1.28 -9.11
CA LEU A 340 13.10 -2.56 -8.43
C LEU A 340 14.47 -3.14 -8.82
N LEU A 341 14.90 -2.98 -10.07
CA LEU A 341 16.27 -3.30 -10.51
C LEU A 341 17.30 -2.42 -9.81
N GLU A 342 17.06 -1.11 -9.72
CA GLU A 342 17.96 -0.17 -9.05
C GLU A 342 18.16 -0.52 -7.58
N PHE A 343 17.11 -0.91 -6.86
CA PHE A 343 17.17 -1.37 -5.48
C PHE A 343 17.79 -2.78 -5.34
N GLY A 344 18.01 -3.48 -6.44
CA GLY A 344 18.47 -4.87 -6.45
C GLY A 344 17.46 -5.85 -5.88
N THR A 345 16.19 -5.46 -5.79
CA THR A 345 15.10 -6.36 -5.33
C THR A 345 14.97 -7.55 -6.27
N VAL A 346 15.29 -7.37 -7.52
CA VAL A 346 15.19 -8.35 -8.61
C VAL A 346 16.30 -8.08 -9.63
N ASP A 347 16.64 -9.06 -10.48
CA ASP A 347 17.55 -8.88 -11.60
C ASP A 347 16.81 -8.86 -12.96
N LEU A 348 17.55 -8.58 -14.02
CA LEU A 348 17.02 -8.54 -15.39
C LEU A 348 16.41 -9.87 -15.84
N LYS A 349 17.03 -10.99 -15.43
CA LYS A 349 16.58 -12.32 -15.84
C LYS A 349 15.21 -12.65 -15.23
N ILE A 350 15.04 -12.36 -13.92
CA ILE A 350 13.76 -12.53 -13.24
C ILE A 350 12.69 -11.61 -13.83
N LEU A 351 13.00 -10.32 -14.08
CA LEU A 351 12.01 -9.41 -14.64
C LEU A 351 11.62 -9.80 -16.08
N SER A 352 12.56 -10.23 -16.90
CA SER A 352 12.26 -10.71 -18.25
C SER A 352 11.37 -11.94 -18.25
N TYR A 353 11.62 -12.86 -17.31
CA TYR A 353 10.80 -14.04 -17.08
C TYR A 353 9.39 -13.67 -16.62
N LEU A 354 9.23 -12.83 -15.58
CA LEU A 354 7.94 -12.40 -15.05
C LEU A 354 7.15 -11.59 -16.09
N TRP A 355 7.82 -10.75 -16.88
CA TRP A 355 7.18 -10.05 -18.00
C TRP A 355 6.59 -11.03 -19.00
N LEU A 356 7.36 -12.05 -19.41
CA LEU A 356 6.85 -13.07 -20.32
C LEU A 356 5.66 -13.83 -19.71
N LEU A 357 5.70 -14.18 -18.42
CA LEU A 357 4.57 -14.84 -17.77
C LEU A 357 3.30 -13.98 -17.79
N ILE A 358 3.43 -12.66 -17.55
CA ILE A 358 2.28 -11.74 -17.59
C ILE A 358 1.76 -11.60 -19.03
N GLU A 359 2.64 -11.46 -20.00
CA GLU A 359 2.26 -11.39 -21.42
C GLU A 359 1.46 -12.64 -21.86
N GLU A 360 1.80 -13.79 -21.30
CA GLU A 360 1.16 -15.08 -21.59
C GLU A 360 0.00 -15.44 -20.64
N GLY A 361 -0.47 -14.45 -19.85
CA GLY A 361 -1.64 -14.60 -18.99
C GLY A 361 -1.45 -15.54 -17.80
N LYS A 362 -0.21 -15.72 -17.30
CA LYS A 362 0.07 -16.57 -16.16
C LYS A 362 -0.31 -15.89 -14.84
N SER A 363 -1.13 -16.58 -14.05
CA SER A 363 -1.63 -16.09 -12.77
C SER A 363 -0.59 -16.26 -11.66
N MET A 364 -0.36 -15.20 -10.85
CA MET A 364 0.68 -15.24 -9.83
C MET A 364 0.23 -14.60 -8.52
N LEU A 365 0.73 -15.14 -7.39
CA LEU A 365 0.67 -14.49 -6.09
C LEU A 365 2.04 -14.00 -5.67
N ILE A 366 2.09 -12.77 -5.14
CA ILE A 366 3.26 -12.18 -4.50
C ILE A 366 3.14 -12.40 -3.00
N SER A 367 4.05 -13.16 -2.43
CA SER A 367 4.02 -13.61 -1.05
C SER A 367 5.21 -13.09 -0.25
N GLY A 368 5.11 -13.08 1.07
CA GLY A 368 6.20 -12.65 1.98
C GLY A 368 5.67 -12.03 3.28
N GLY A 369 6.57 -11.79 4.21
CA GLY A 369 6.28 -11.18 5.50
C GLY A 369 5.82 -9.72 5.41
N THR A 370 5.65 -9.08 6.57
CA THR A 370 5.28 -7.66 6.66
C THR A 370 6.40 -6.77 6.13
N ALA A 371 6.02 -5.69 5.44
CA ALA A 371 6.93 -4.68 4.88
C ALA A 371 8.00 -5.22 3.90
N THR A 372 7.75 -6.37 3.27
CA THR A 372 8.61 -6.92 2.21
C THR A 372 8.43 -6.23 0.86
N GLY A 373 7.39 -5.39 0.70
CA GLY A 373 7.10 -4.64 -0.54
C GLY A 373 6.20 -5.40 -1.52
N LYS A 374 5.32 -6.30 -1.03
CA LYS A 374 4.42 -7.10 -1.87
C LYS A 374 3.56 -6.26 -2.81
N THR A 375 2.83 -5.29 -2.28
CA THR A 375 1.93 -4.43 -3.07
C THR A 375 2.71 -3.58 -4.08
N SER A 376 3.89 -3.06 -3.68
CA SER A 376 4.77 -2.32 -4.59
C SER A 376 5.30 -3.19 -5.73
N PHE A 377 5.64 -4.45 -5.42
CA PHE A 377 6.09 -5.43 -6.41
C PHE A 377 4.94 -5.84 -7.34
N LEU A 378 3.74 -6.10 -6.78
CA LEU A 378 2.52 -6.37 -7.52
C LEU A 378 2.20 -5.25 -8.52
N ASN A 379 2.24 -4.00 -8.05
CA ASN A 379 1.97 -2.83 -8.89
C ASN A 379 3.00 -2.70 -10.04
N ALA A 380 4.29 -2.91 -9.73
CA ALA A 380 5.33 -2.92 -10.75
C ALA A 380 5.11 -4.03 -11.80
N LEU A 381 4.74 -5.23 -11.39
CA LEU A 381 4.44 -6.32 -12.32
C LEU A 381 3.20 -6.03 -13.17
N ALA A 382 2.16 -5.44 -12.59
CA ALA A 382 0.94 -5.08 -13.31
C ALA A 382 1.18 -4.10 -14.46
N MET A 383 2.26 -3.31 -14.43
CA MET A 383 2.65 -2.44 -15.55
C MET A 383 3.08 -3.21 -16.81
N PHE A 384 3.38 -4.50 -16.72
CA PHE A 384 3.67 -5.34 -17.89
C PHE A 384 2.40 -5.87 -18.59
N ILE A 385 1.22 -5.66 -18.02
CA ILE A 385 -0.05 -6.10 -18.64
C ILE A 385 -0.27 -5.32 -19.94
N PRO A 386 -0.57 -5.99 -21.05
CA PRO A 386 -0.85 -5.32 -22.32
C PRO A 386 -1.93 -4.23 -22.18
N PRO A 387 -1.73 -3.03 -22.78
CA PRO A 387 -2.60 -1.87 -22.55
C PRO A 387 -4.03 -2.02 -23.07
N ASN A 388 -4.26 -2.96 -24.01
CA ASN A 388 -5.58 -3.24 -24.60
C ASN A 388 -6.45 -4.15 -23.73
N LEU A 389 -5.89 -4.81 -22.69
CA LEU A 389 -6.61 -5.74 -21.84
C LEU A 389 -7.39 -5.00 -20.74
N LYS A 390 -8.54 -5.57 -20.37
CA LYS A 390 -9.35 -5.05 -19.26
C LYS A 390 -8.85 -5.54 -17.93
N ILE A 391 -8.59 -4.60 -17.02
CA ILE A 391 -8.11 -4.88 -15.67
C ILE A 391 -9.17 -4.44 -14.66
N VAL A 392 -9.46 -5.29 -13.68
CA VAL A 392 -10.24 -4.93 -12.48
C VAL A 392 -9.36 -5.15 -11.27
N THR A 393 -9.11 -4.09 -10.50
CA THR A 393 -8.40 -4.18 -9.22
C THR A 393 -9.39 -4.12 -8.07
N ILE A 394 -9.16 -4.92 -7.03
CA ILE A 394 -9.99 -5.02 -5.83
C ILE A 394 -9.08 -4.93 -4.62
N GLU A 395 -9.30 -3.91 -3.80
CA GLU A 395 -8.45 -3.58 -2.68
C GLU A 395 -9.28 -3.24 -1.44
N ASP A 396 -8.73 -3.48 -0.26
CA ASP A 396 -9.32 -2.97 0.99
C ASP A 396 -9.01 -1.48 1.20
N THR A 397 -7.89 -1.02 0.66
CA THR A 397 -7.54 0.40 0.52
C THR A 397 -6.78 0.56 -0.78
N ALA A 398 -7.03 1.63 -1.52
CA ALA A 398 -6.37 1.91 -2.77
C ALA A 398 -4.86 2.08 -2.57
N GLU A 399 -4.07 1.18 -3.14
CA GLU A 399 -2.60 1.24 -3.19
C GLU A 399 -2.08 1.09 -4.62
N LEU A 400 -2.86 0.43 -5.49
CA LEU A 400 -2.50 0.20 -6.88
C LEU A 400 -2.79 1.45 -7.72
N ASN A 401 -1.92 1.70 -8.69
CA ASN A 401 -2.10 2.74 -9.69
C ASN A 401 -1.60 2.24 -11.04
N LEU A 402 -2.47 2.19 -12.04
CA LEU A 402 -2.18 1.69 -13.39
C LEU A 402 -2.50 2.76 -14.43
N MET A 403 -1.82 2.71 -15.59
CA MET A 403 -2.10 3.61 -16.72
C MET A 403 -2.93 2.95 -17.83
N ASN A 404 -3.35 1.70 -17.64
CA ASN A 404 -4.14 0.99 -18.64
C ASN A 404 -5.48 1.73 -18.86
N PRO A 405 -5.85 2.07 -20.11
CA PRO A 405 -7.08 2.81 -20.38
C PRO A 405 -8.36 2.10 -19.92
N ASN A 406 -8.36 0.76 -19.96
CA ASN A 406 -9.49 -0.07 -19.55
C ASN A 406 -9.28 -0.67 -18.16
N TRP A 407 -9.03 0.20 -17.18
CA TRP A 407 -8.85 -0.17 -15.77
C TRP A 407 -10.03 0.27 -14.91
N VAL A 408 -10.56 -0.66 -14.12
CA VAL A 408 -11.61 -0.43 -13.12
C VAL A 408 -11.02 -0.65 -11.73
N ALA A 409 -10.81 0.43 -10.98
CA ALA A 409 -10.34 0.39 -9.60
C ALA A 409 -11.51 0.28 -8.63
N GLN A 410 -11.54 -0.76 -7.79
CA GLN A 410 -12.57 -1.00 -6.79
C GLN A 410 -11.94 -1.10 -5.40
N VAL A 411 -12.59 -0.45 -4.42
CA VAL A 411 -12.13 -0.43 -3.02
C VAL A 411 -13.28 -0.87 -2.12
N ALA A 412 -12.99 -1.78 -1.20
CA ALA A 412 -13.94 -2.23 -0.19
C ALA A 412 -14.34 -1.07 0.73
N ARG A 413 -15.57 -1.12 1.22
CA ARG A 413 -16.10 -0.13 2.15
C ARG A 413 -16.50 -0.80 3.46
N PRO A 414 -15.89 -0.42 4.58
CA PRO A 414 -16.32 -0.91 5.89
C PRO A 414 -17.74 -0.44 6.20
N GLY A 415 -18.51 -1.27 6.88
CA GLY A 415 -19.86 -0.95 7.31
C GLY A 415 -19.88 0.05 8.48
N TYR A 416 -21.04 0.65 8.72
CA TYR A 416 -21.29 1.58 9.81
C TYR A 416 -22.01 0.87 10.96
N GLY A 417 -21.52 1.08 12.19
CA GLY A 417 -22.12 0.58 13.42
C GLY A 417 -22.10 -0.96 13.57
N PRO A 418 -22.75 -1.49 14.63
CA PRO A 418 -22.74 -2.93 14.92
C PRO A 418 -23.35 -3.81 13.84
N THR A 419 -24.30 -3.26 13.06
CA THR A 419 -24.99 -3.96 11.96
C THR A 419 -24.23 -3.95 10.65
N ARG A 420 -23.03 -3.31 10.59
CA ARG A 420 -22.23 -3.13 9.38
C ARG A 420 -23.02 -2.58 8.19
N TYR A 421 -23.95 -1.66 8.46
CA TYR A 421 -24.79 -1.09 7.40
C TYR A 421 -23.95 -0.43 6.30
N GLY A 422 -24.26 -0.78 5.04
CA GLY A 422 -23.57 -0.25 3.86
C GLY A 422 -22.16 -0.85 3.63
N GLU A 423 -21.81 -1.96 4.28
CA GLU A 423 -20.57 -2.69 3.99
C GLU A 423 -20.57 -3.20 2.55
N VAL A 424 -19.40 -3.08 1.90
CA VAL A 424 -19.10 -3.70 0.61
C VAL A 424 -17.79 -4.43 0.77
N SER A 425 -17.83 -5.74 0.87
CA SER A 425 -16.65 -6.56 1.09
C SER A 425 -15.84 -6.77 -0.19
N MET A 426 -14.57 -7.19 -0.06
CA MET A 426 -13.74 -7.58 -1.21
C MET A 426 -14.36 -8.78 -1.95
N GLU A 427 -15.02 -9.69 -1.24
CA GLU A 427 -15.74 -10.82 -1.83
C GLU A 427 -16.89 -10.37 -2.75
N ASP A 428 -17.67 -9.36 -2.30
CA ASP A 428 -18.77 -8.79 -3.10
C ASP A 428 -18.24 -8.11 -4.37
N LEU A 429 -17.16 -7.33 -4.22
CA LEU A 429 -16.50 -6.67 -5.35
C LEU A 429 -15.97 -7.69 -6.36
N LEU A 430 -15.39 -8.78 -5.88
CA LEU A 430 -14.86 -9.83 -6.75
C LEU A 430 -15.97 -10.55 -7.52
N LYS A 431 -17.08 -10.88 -6.85
CA LYS A 431 -18.27 -11.42 -7.52
C LYS A 431 -18.85 -10.46 -8.56
N ALA A 432 -18.80 -9.16 -8.29
CA ALA A 432 -19.23 -8.14 -9.26
C ALA A 432 -18.24 -8.03 -10.44
N ALA A 433 -16.94 -8.13 -10.18
CA ALA A 433 -15.89 -8.07 -11.20
C ALA A 433 -16.06 -9.16 -12.26
N LEU A 434 -16.41 -10.38 -11.89
CA LEU A 434 -16.65 -11.50 -12.82
C LEU A 434 -17.74 -11.19 -13.86
N ARG A 435 -18.68 -10.27 -13.53
CA ARG A 435 -19.74 -9.84 -14.47
C ARG A 435 -19.29 -8.69 -15.38
N GLN A 436 -18.10 -8.14 -15.14
CA GLN A 436 -17.53 -7.05 -15.94
C GLN A 436 -16.64 -7.56 -17.09
N ARG A 437 -16.47 -8.88 -17.22
CA ARG A 437 -15.63 -9.56 -18.22
C ARG A 437 -14.20 -9.02 -18.24
N PRO A 438 -13.47 -9.04 -17.11
CA PRO A 438 -12.08 -8.64 -17.07
C PRO A 438 -11.19 -9.70 -17.72
N ASP A 439 -10.09 -9.27 -18.35
CA ASP A 439 -8.99 -10.18 -18.71
C ASP A 439 -8.14 -10.46 -17.48
N TRP A 440 -7.85 -9.40 -16.69
CA TRP A 440 -7.07 -9.50 -15.46
C TRP A 440 -7.88 -9.09 -14.24
N ILE A 441 -7.78 -9.88 -13.18
CA ILE A 441 -8.29 -9.59 -11.85
C ILE A 441 -7.09 -9.43 -10.90
N ILE A 442 -6.96 -8.26 -10.28
CA ILE A 442 -5.86 -7.99 -9.36
C ILE A 442 -6.43 -7.76 -7.96
N VAL A 443 -6.03 -8.58 -7.00
CA VAL A 443 -6.46 -8.47 -5.61
C VAL A 443 -5.31 -7.91 -4.77
N GLY A 444 -5.49 -6.72 -4.19
CA GLY A 444 -4.47 -6.03 -3.41
C GLY A 444 -3.88 -6.93 -2.33
N GLU A 445 -4.73 -7.59 -1.53
CA GLU A 445 -4.30 -8.60 -0.56
C GLU A 445 -5.38 -9.67 -0.35
N VAL A 446 -4.98 -10.93 -0.39
CA VAL A 446 -5.83 -12.10 -0.15
C VAL A 446 -5.74 -12.50 1.32
N ARG A 447 -6.84 -12.34 2.07
CA ARG A 447 -6.89 -12.60 3.52
C ARG A 447 -8.04 -13.49 3.96
N GLY A 448 -9.14 -13.51 3.21
CA GLY A 448 -10.39 -14.13 3.62
C GLY A 448 -11.12 -14.84 2.48
N ARG A 449 -12.44 -14.77 2.50
CA ARG A 449 -13.32 -15.52 1.57
C ARG A 449 -13.20 -15.11 0.11
N GLU A 450 -12.71 -13.89 -0.16
CA GLU A 450 -12.39 -13.43 -1.52
C GLU A 450 -11.43 -14.36 -2.24
N ALA A 451 -10.54 -15.06 -1.51
CA ALA A 451 -9.64 -16.06 -2.09
C ALA A 451 -10.38 -17.14 -2.87
N TYR A 452 -11.50 -17.64 -2.33
CA TYR A 452 -12.27 -18.69 -2.98
C TYR A 452 -12.82 -18.24 -4.34
N VAL A 453 -13.38 -17.04 -4.39
CA VAL A 453 -13.92 -16.45 -5.63
C VAL A 453 -12.80 -16.16 -6.63
N LEU A 454 -11.62 -15.66 -6.15
CA LEU A 454 -10.45 -15.44 -7.00
C LEU A 454 -10.01 -16.76 -7.65
N PHE A 455 -9.79 -17.82 -6.86
CA PHE A 455 -9.31 -19.09 -7.40
C PHE A 455 -10.32 -19.76 -8.33
N GLN A 456 -11.63 -19.58 -8.10
CA GLN A 456 -12.66 -19.98 -9.07
C GLN A 456 -12.54 -19.20 -10.38
N ALA A 457 -12.26 -17.90 -10.32
CA ALA A 457 -12.05 -17.08 -11.51
C ALA A 457 -10.83 -17.57 -12.31
N LEU A 458 -9.70 -17.84 -11.62
CA LEU A 458 -8.50 -18.40 -12.25
C LEU A 458 -8.79 -19.75 -12.93
N ALA A 459 -9.51 -20.65 -12.24
CA ALA A 459 -9.88 -21.95 -12.78
C ALA A 459 -10.82 -21.87 -13.99
N THR A 460 -11.53 -20.75 -14.18
CA THR A 460 -12.41 -20.50 -15.33
C THR A 460 -11.78 -19.69 -16.45
N GLY A 461 -10.46 -19.43 -16.36
CA GLY A 461 -9.67 -18.83 -17.44
C GLY A 461 -9.45 -17.32 -17.34
N HIS A 462 -9.80 -16.67 -16.19
CA HIS A 462 -9.37 -15.29 -15.93
C HIS A 462 -7.93 -15.30 -15.46
N TYR A 463 -7.16 -14.29 -15.84
CA TYR A 463 -5.81 -14.10 -15.33
C TYR A 463 -5.85 -13.35 -14.01
N GLY A 464 -4.96 -13.70 -13.08
CA GLY A 464 -4.96 -13.10 -11.76
C GLY A 464 -3.60 -12.75 -11.20
N LEU A 465 -3.54 -11.60 -10.55
CA LEU A 465 -2.44 -11.22 -9.67
C LEU A 465 -2.99 -10.89 -8.28
N GLY A 466 -2.18 -11.12 -7.24
CA GLY A 466 -2.56 -10.74 -5.90
C GLY A 466 -1.39 -10.80 -4.93
N THR A 467 -1.60 -10.29 -3.70
CA THR A 467 -0.63 -10.49 -2.62
C THR A 467 -1.21 -11.34 -1.52
N ILE A 468 -0.33 -12.05 -0.81
CA ILE A 468 -0.69 -12.85 0.36
C ILE A 468 0.45 -12.83 1.39
N HIS A 469 0.11 -12.94 2.66
CA HIS A 469 1.09 -13.07 3.73
C HIS A 469 1.45 -14.54 3.99
N ALA A 470 2.54 -15.01 3.38
CA ALA A 470 3.19 -16.27 3.70
C ALA A 470 4.68 -16.18 3.32
N GLU A 471 5.56 -16.81 4.07
CA GLU A 471 7.01 -16.71 3.84
C GLU A 471 7.56 -17.91 3.05
N THR A 472 6.85 -19.04 3.06
CA THR A 472 7.21 -20.26 2.33
C THR A 472 5.99 -20.83 1.60
N ILE A 473 6.23 -21.76 0.67
CA ILE A 473 5.16 -22.42 -0.07
C ILE A 473 4.25 -23.28 0.86
N GLU A 474 4.82 -23.91 1.88
CA GLU A 474 4.05 -24.69 2.86
C GLU A 474 3.14 -23.77 3.69
N ALA A 475 3.67 -22.61 4.15
CA ALA A 475 2.89 -21.61 4.87
C ALA A 475 1.76 -21.05 4.01
N LEU A 476 2.02 -20.83 2.71
CA LEU A 476 1.01 -20.39 1.75
C LEU A 476 -0.09 -21.44 1.56
N ILE A 477 0.27 -22.69 1.31
CA ILE A 477 -0.69 -23.79 1.17
C ILE A 477 -1.55 -23.90 2.44
N ASN A 478 -0.92 -23.92 3.62
CA ASN A 478 -1.65 -23.98 4.88
C ASN A 478 -2.62 -22.81 5.04
N ARG A 479 -2.17 -21.58 4.76
CA ARG A 479 -3.02 -20.38 4.86
C ARG A 479 -4.21 -20.42 3.93
N LEU A 480 -4.04 -20.90 2.70
CA LEU A 480 -5.10 -21.00 1.72
C LEU A 480 -6.09 -22.15 2.02
N THR A 481 -5.61 -23.26 2.61
CA THR A 481 -6.42 -24.45 2.85
C THR A 481 -7.08 -24.52 4.23
N THR A 482 -6.70 -23.61 5.16
CA THR A 482 -7.29 -23.54 6.51
C THR A 482 -8.24 -22.34 6.65
N PRO A 483 -9.16 -22.37 7.66
CA PRO A 483 -10.01 -21.22 7.95
C PRO A 483 -9.20 -19.94 8.18
N PRO A 484 -9.68 -18.74 7.76
CA PRO A 484 -11.03 -18.49 7.20
C PRO A 484 -11.18 -18.76 5.69
N ILE A 485 -10.12 -19.08 4.96
CA ILE A 485 -10.10 -19.24 3.50
C ILE A 485 -10.66 -20.60 3.08
N SER A 486 -10.08 -21.68 3.58
CA SER A 486 -10.54 -23.07 3.39
C SER A 486 -10.67 -23.54 1.93
N LEU A 487 -9.69 -23.19 1.08
CA LEU A 487 -9.66 -23.65 -0.31
C LEU A 487 -9.38 -25.17 -0.41
N PRO A 488 -10.05 -25.89 -1.30
CA PRO A 488 -9.61 -27.23 -1.69
C PRO A 488 -8.20 -27.17 -2.30
N LYS A 489 -7.31 -28.09 -1.90
CA LYS A 489 -5.93 -28.13 -2.45
C LYS A 489 -5.91 -28.27 -3.98
N SER A 490 -6.86 -29.00 -4.55
CA SER A 490 -7.01 -29.17 -6.01
C SER A 490 -7.23 -27.84 -6.74
N LEU A 491 -7.87 -26.85 -6.09
CA LEU A 491 -8.13 -25.56 -6.71
C LEU A 491 -6.85 -24.70 -6.80
N LEU A 492 -5.80 -25.03 -6.02
CA LEU A 492 -4.52 -24.34 -6.07
C LEU A 492 -3.77 -24.55 -7.41
N GLU A 493 -4.12 -25.60 -8.19
CA GLU A 493 -3.59 -25.79 -9.55
C GLU A 493 -3.94 -24.64 -10.52
N ALA A 494 -4.97 -23.84 -10.20
CA ALA A 494 -5.35 -22.70 -11.02
C ALA A 494 -4.34 -21.53 -10.92
N LEU A 495 -3.41 -21.58 -9.96
CA LEU A 495 -2.32 -20.63 -9.81
C LEU A 495 -1.07 -21.17 -10.51
N ASP A 496 -0.42 -20.36 -11.36
CA ASP A 496 0.77 -20.77 -12.10
C ASP A 496 2.06 -20.62 -11.29
N ALA A 497 2.22 -19.51 -10.55
CA ALA A 497 3.46 -19.27 -9.79
C ALA A 497 3.25 -18.42 -8.52
N VAL A 498 4.20 -18.52 -7.61
CA VAL A 498 4.31 -17.69 -6.41
C VAL A 498 5.68 -17.03 -6.37
N VAL A 499 5.70 -15.71 -6.17
CA VAL A 499 6.93 -14.92 -6.00
C VAL A 499 7.07 -14.59 -4.52
N PHE A 500 8.06 -15.18 -3.85
CA PHE A 500 8.33 -14.93 -2.43
C PHE A 500 9.29 -13.76 -2.27
N LEU A 501 8.89 -12.75 -1.50
CA LEU A 501 9.70 -11.60 -1.15
C LEU A 501 10.20 -11.70 0.29
N ILE A 502 11.46 -11.32 0.50
CA ILE A 502 12.07 -11.23 1.82
C ILE A 502 12.55 -9.80 2.11
N ARG A 503 12.39 -9.38 3.37
CA ARG A 503 13.04 -8.20 3.95
C ARG A 503 14.08 -8.68 4.95
N THR A 504 15.34 -8.32 4.76
CA THR A 504 16.42 -8.73 5.64
C THR A 504 17.46 -7.62 5.81
N ARG A 505 18.37 -7.79 6.76
CA ARG A 505 19.47 -6.84 6.97
C ARG A 505 20.75 -7.43 6.37
N ARG A 506 21.44 -6.62 5.56
CA ARG A 506 22.75 -6.96 4.98
C ARG A 506 23.64 -5.72 4.99
N ASN A 507 24.88 -5.84 5.55
CA ASN A 507 25.79 -4.69 5.73
C ASN A 507 25.10 -3.49 6.39
N ASP A 508 24.40 -3.72 7.50
CA ASP A 508 23.62 -2.76 8.29
C ASP A 508 22.48 -2.04 7.53
N ARG A 509 22.15 -2.51 6.34
CA ARG A 509 21.06 -1.98 5.52
C ARG A 509 19.88 -2.95 5.48
N ILE A 510 18.69 -2.39 5.50
CA ILE A 510 17.46 -3.16 5.21
C ILE A 510 17.37 -3.30 3.70
N ILE A 511 17.40 -4.53 3.23
CA ILE A 511 17.22 -4.86 1.81
C ILE A 511 15.96 -5.68 1.61
N ARG A 512 15.38 -5.57 0.42
CA ARG A 512 14.26 -6.40 -0.05
C ARG A 512 14.71 -7.17 -1.27
N ARG A 513 14.40 -8.47 -1.34
CA ARG A 513 14.81 -9.35 -2.46
C ARG A 513 13.66 -10.28 -2.84
N VAL A 514 13.57 -10.63 -4.10
CA VAL A 514 12.87 -11.86 -4.51
C VAL A 514 13.67 -13.02 -3.93
N ASN A 515 13.11 -13.69 -2.93
CA ASN A 515 13.76 -14.81 -2.27
C ASN A 515 13.72 -16.06 -3.12
N GLU A 516 12.55 -16.31 -3.69
CA GLU A 516 12.27 -17.53 -4.46
C GLU A 516 11.10 -17.29 -5.41
N ILE A 517 11.09 -17.99 -6.54
CA ILE A 517 9.95 -18.11 -7.43
C ILE A 517 9.64 -19.60 -7.57
N THR A 518 8.44 -19.98 -7.15
CA THR A 518 7.97 -21.37 -7.15
C THR A 518 6.80 -21.49 -8.12
N GLU A 519 6.94 -22.35 -9.11
CA GLU A 519 5.88 -22.71 -10.08
C GLU A 519 5.02 -23.85 -9.54
N ILE A 520 3.71 -23.74 -9.70
CA ILE A 520 2.77 -24.78 -9.33
C ILE A 520 2.56 -25.70 -10.54
N GLN A 521 2.77 -27.00 -10.34
CA GLN A 521 2.72 -27.99 -11.43
C GLN A 521 1.34 -28.65 -11.53
N TYR A 522 0.96 -29.36 -10.49
CA TYR A 522 -0.30 -30.07 -10.38
C TYR A 522 -0.56 -30.52 -8.94
N TYR A 523 -1.82 -30.84 -8.65
CA TYR A 523 -2.21 -31.50 -7.42
C TYR A 523 -2.23 -33.03 -7.63
N ASP A 524 -1.58 -33.78 -6.74
CA ASP A 524 -1.63 -35.23 -6.73
C ASP A 524 -2.66 -35.74 -5.69
N PRO A 525 -3.82 -36.23 -6.13
CA PRO A 525 -4.85 -36.71 -5.21
C PRO A 525 -4.42 -37.97 -4.42
N LYS A 526 -3.42 -38.74 -4.88
CA LYS A 526 -2.95 -39.95 -4.18
C LYS A 526 -2.14 -39.61 -2.95
N THR A 527 -1.37 -38.56 -3.02
CA THR A 527 -0.49 -38.08 -1.92
C THR A 527 -1.06 -36.87 -1.18
N ASP A 528 -2.22 -36.36 -1.60
CA ASP A 528 -2.84 -35.13 -1.13
C ASP A 528 -1.84 -33.95 -1.09
N SER A 529 -0.99 -33.85 -2.10
CA SER A 529 0.08 -32.85 -2.14
C SER A 529 0.11 -32.07 -3.44
N LEU A 530 0.49 -30.78 -3.32
CA LEU A 530 0.72 -29.91 -4.46
C LEU A 530 2.16 -30.07 -4.93
N MET A 531 2.34 -30.42 -6.19
CA MET A 531 3.66 -30.56 -6.81
C MET A 531 4.12 -29.19 -7.30
N VAL A 532 5.31 -28.78 -6.89
CA VAL A 532 5.89 -27.48 -7.18
C VAL A 532 7.30 -27.59 -7.74
N LEU A 533 7.75 -26.53 -8.42
CA LEU A 533 9.10 -26.43 -9.00
C LEU A 533 9.66 -25.05 -8.72
N ASP A 534 10.81 -24.98 -8.01
CA ASP A 534 11.51 -23.72 -7.81
C ASP A 534 12.25 -23.32 -9.08
N SER A 535 11.89 -22.17 -9.64
CA SER A 535 12.48 -21.63 -10.87
C SER A 535 13.63 -20.69 -10.61
N PHE A 536 13.56 -19.92 -9.51
CA PHE A 536 14.60 -19.01 -9.06
C PHE A 536 14.73 -19.05 -7.55
N TYR A 537 15.96 -18.75 -7.06
CA TYR A 537 16.19 -18.46 -5.65
C TYR A 537 17.30 -17.42 -5.48
N TRP A 538 17.20 -16.63 -4.41
CA TRP A 538 18.22 -15.66 -4.01
C TRP A 538 19.28 -16.31 -3.14
N ARG A 539 20.54 -16.04 -3.43
CA ARG A 539 21.66 -16.50 -2.65
C ARG A 539 22.22 -15.37 -1.79
N TYR A 540 21.95 -15.44 -0.48
CA TYR A 540 22.31 -14.40 0.49
C TYR A 540 23.81 -14.07 0.49
N ARG A 541 24.68 -15.10 0.34
CA ARG A 541 26.14 -14.98 0.49
C ARG A 541 26.73 -13.91 -0.43
N ASP A 542 26.36 -13.90 -1.67
CA ASP A 542 26.92 -13.05 -2.73
C ASP A 542 25.88 -12.10 -3.36
N ASP A 543 24.67 -12.07 -2.78
CA ASP A 543 23.56 -11.24 -3.23
C ASP A 543 23.25 -11.43 -4.73
N THR A 544 23.18 -12.69 -5.16
CA THR A 544 22.90 -13.06 -6.55
C THR A 544 21.66 -13.92 -6.65
N PHE A 545 20.99 -13.85 -7.81
CA PHE A 545 19.85 -14.70 -8.13
C PHE A 545 20.30 -15.88 -8.99
N VAL A 546 19.81 -17.06 -8.67
CA VAL A 546 20.12 -18.30 -9.38
C VAL A 546 18.89 -18.80 -10.08
N ALA A 547 18.96 -18.92 -11.40
CA ALA A 547 17.92 -19.54 -12.22
C ALA A 547 18.11 -21.06 -12.27
N LYS A 548 17.02 -21.80 -12.18
CA LYS A 548 16.96 -23.27 -12.31
C LYS A 548 16.24 -23.66 -13.60
N LYS A 549 15.18 -24.47 -13.49
CA LYS A 549 14.33 -24.91 -14.59
C LYS A 549 12.95 -24.30 -14.46
N SER A 550 12.26 -24.13 -15.57
CA SER A 550 10.88 -23.66 -15.62
C SER A 550 10.03 -24.61 -16.44
N ALA A 551 8.91 -25.02 -15.88
CA ALA A 551 7.87 -25.76 -16.59
C ALA A 551 6.93 -24.80 -17.32
N LEU A 552 6.72 -23.59 -16.78
CA LEU A 552 5.88 -22.58 -17.45
C LEU A 552 6.51 -22.12 -18.76
N LEU A 553 7.84 -21.93 -18.81
CA LEU A 553 8.51 -21.63 -20.08
C LEU A 553 8.38 -22.77 -21.09
N TYR A 554 8.46 -24.03 -20.64
CA TYR A 554 8.22 -25.17 -21.52
C TYR A 554 6.79 -25.18 -22.04
N GLU A 555 5.80 -24.93 -21.17
CA GLU A 555 4.38 -24.85 -21.55
C GLU A 555 4.12 -23.72 -22.57
N ILE A 556 4.69 -22.54 -22.34
CA ILE A 556 4.59 -21.41 -23.29
C ILE A 556 5.17 -21.78 -24.65
N MET A 557 6.35 -22.42 -24.67
CA MET A 557 6.95 -22.90 -25.92
C MET A 557 6.01 -23.84 -26.68
N GLN A 558 5.42 -24.82 -25.97
CA GLN A 558 4.50 -25.78 -26.59
C GLN A 558 3.23 -25.09 -27.11
N THR A 559 2.65 -24.18 -26.34
CA THR A 559 1.42 -23.47 -26.70
C THR A 559 1.63 -22.53 -27.90
N LYS A 560 2.79 -21.85 -27.95
CA LYS A 560 3.15 -20.92 -29.05
C LYS A 560 3.78 -21.63 -30.26
N GLY A 561 4.14 -22.88 -30.15
CA GLY A 561 4.93 -23.59 -31.17
C GLY A 561 6.35 -23.02 -31.32
N TRP A 562 6.91 -22.43 -30.25
CA TRP A 562 8.24 -21.84 -30.24
C TRP A 562 9.34 -22.89 -30.13
N SER A 563 10.45 -22.64 -30.81
CA SER A 563 11.72 -23.30 -30.53
C SER A 563 12.38 -22.72 -29.26
N GLU A 564 13.39 -23.42 -28.73
CA GLU A 564 14.21 -22.86 -27.65
C GLU A 564 14.89 -21.54 -28.06
N GLU A 565 15.23 -21.40 -29.33
CA GLU A 565 15.84 -20.19 -29.87
C GLU A 565 14.84 -19.02 -29.89
N ASP A 566 13.57 -19.26 -30.21
CA ASP A 566 12.53 -18.22 -30.17
C ASP A 566 12.28 -17.75 -28.75
N LEU A 567 12.24 -18.67 -27.78
CA LEU A 567 12.14 -18.32 -26.37
C LEU A 567 13.34 -17.49 -25.91
N ARG A 568 14.57 -17.89 -26.27
CA ARG A 568 15.79 -17.14 -25.93
C ARG A 568 15.75 -15.73 -26.50
N ARG A 569 15.34 -15.57 -27.76
CA ARG A 569 15.21 -14.26 -28.42
C ARG A 569 14.18 -13.38 -27.72
N ASN A 570 13.03 -13.94 -27.37
CA ASN A 570 11.97 -13.19 -26.67
C ASN A 570 12.44 -12.69 -25.31
N LEU A 571 13.01 -13.56 -24.48
CA LEU A 571 13.55 -13.19 -23.17
C LEU A 571 14.72 -12.18 -23.27
N ALA A 572 15.62 -12.38 -24.24
CA ALA A 572 16.74 -11.47 -24.50
C ALA A 572 16.26 -10.08 -24.95
N LEU A 573 15.21 -10.01 -25.77
CA LEU A 573 14.61 -8.74 -26.19
C LEU A 573 14.03 -7.97 -24.99
N LYS A 574 13.27 -8.64 -24.12
CA LYS A 574 12.74 -8.03 -22.88
C LYS A 574 13.86 -7.53 -21.98
N GLY A 575 14.89 -8.37 -21.79
CA GLY A 575 16.08 -8.00 -21.02
C GLY A 575 16.83 -6.80 -21.62
N PHE A 576 16.94 -6.71 -22.95
CA PHE A 576 17.54 -5.57 -23.64
C PHE A 576 16.75 -4.28 -23.39
N ILE A 577 15.43 -4.30 -23.55
CA ILE A 577 14.57 -3.13 -23.34
C ILE A 577 14.65 -2.67 -21.88
N LEU A 578 14.56 -3.58 -20.91
CA LEU A 578 14.69 -3.28 -19.48
C LEU A 578 16.07 -2.68 -19.15
N LYS A 579 17.16 -3.25 -19.69
CA LYS A 579 18.51 -2.72 -19.52
C LYS A 579 18.64 -1.32 -20.11
N TRP A 580 18.14 -1.12 -21.34
CA TRP A 580 18.16 0.19 -21.98
C TRP A 580 17.39 1.24 -21.17
N MET A 581 16.20 0.91 -20.65
CA MET A 581 15.46 1.81 -19.75
C MET A 581 16.26 2.15 -18.50
N TYR A 582 16.92 1.15 -17.89
CA TYR A 582 17.75 1.35 -16.69
C TYR A 582 18.93 2.29 -16.99
N GLU A 583 19.67 2.07 -18.07
CA GLU A 583 20.84 2.86 -18.46
C GLU A 583 20.49 4.31 -18.81
N ASN A 584 19.26 4.56 -19.29
CA ASN A 584 18.77 5.90 -19.66
C ASN A 584 17.93 6.56 -18.55
N GLY A 585 17.88 5.98 -17.34
CA GLY A 585 17.15 6.55 -16.20
C GLY A 585 15.65 6.69 -16.46
N ILE A 586 15.03 5.73 -17.19
CA ILE A 586 13.58 5.67 -17.42
C ILE A 586 12.96 4.90 -16.26
N ASP A 587 12.96 5.51 -15.08
CA ASP A 587 12.52 4.93 -13.81
C ASP A 587 11.21 5.51 -13.28
N ASP A 588 10.67 6.55 -13.93
CA ASP A 588 9.36 7.12 -13.61
C ASP A 588 8.21 6.38 -14.29
N PHE A 589 7.05 6.47 -13.66
CA PHE A 589 5.84 5.74 -14.01
C PHE A 589 5.34 6.04 -15.44
N LYS A 590 5.37 7.31 -15.85
CA LYS A 590 4.81 7.75 -17.13
C LYS A 590 5.68 7.28 -18.30
N ARG A 591 7.00 7.55 -18.25
CA ARG A 591 7.94 7.15 -19.32
C ARG A 591 8.05 5.64 -19.44
N PHE A 592 8.03 4.92 -18.31
CA PHE A 592 8.02 3.46 -18.33
C PHE A 592 6.81 2.92 -19.10
N ASN A 593 5.60 3.40 -18.76
CA ASN A 593 4.38 2.95 -19.43
C ASN A 593 4.32 3.35 -20.91
N GLU A 594 4.94 4.48 -21.32
CA GLU A 594 5.07 4.86 -22.74
C GLU A 594 5.88 3.81 -23.51
N VAL A 595 7.02 3.36 -22.96
CA VAL A 595 7.84 2.31 -23.57
C VAL A 595 7.11 0.97 -23.65
N ILE A 596 6.44 0.56 -22.56
CA ILE A 596 5.67 -0.69 -22.54
C ILE A 596 4.50 -0.64 -23.54
N SER A 597 3.81 0.49 -23.62
CA SER A 597 2.75 0.66 -24.62
C SER A 597 3.28 0.50 -26.04
N MET A 598 4.43 1.12 -26.36
CA MET A 598 5.08 0.98 -27.67
C MET A 598 5.54 -0.47 -27.93
N TYR A 599 6.05 -1.17 -26.91
CA TYR A 599 6.41 -2.59 -27.03
C TYR A 599 5.24 -3.44 -27.57
N TYR A 600 4.03 -3.20 -27.06
CA TYR A 600 2.85 -3.96 -27.46
C TYR A 600 2.15 -3.45 -28.73
N THR A 601 2.31 -2.17 -29.07
CA THR A 601 1.61 -1.56 -30.22
C THR A 601 2.48 -1.41 -31.45
N ASP A 602 3.77 -1.12 -31.30
CA ASP A 602 4.72 -0.87 -32.39
C ASP A 602 6.16 -1.25 -31.97
N LEU A 603 6.40 -2.54 -31.77
CA LEU A 603 7.72 -3.05 -31.41
C LEU A 603 8.81 -2.70 -32.42
N PRO A 604 8.60 -2.81 -33.77
CA PRO A 604 9.60 -2.40 -34.74
C PRO A 604 9.98 -0.92 -34.60
N GLY A 605 9.01 -0.03 -34.49
CA GLY A 605 9.23 1.40 -34.28
C GLY A 605 9.93 1.72 -32.97
N LEU A 606 9.62 0.99 -31.86
CA LEU A 606 10.36 1.12 -30.61
C LEU A 606 11.85 0.78 -30.79
N ILE A 607 12.16 -0.33 -31.46
CA ILE A 607 13.54 -0.77 -31.65
C ILE A 607 14.32 0.22 -32.57
N GLU A 608 13.68 0.77 -33.59
CA GLU A 608 14.27 1.81 -34.44
C GLU A 608 14.58 3.08 -33.63
N LYS A 609 13.63 3.59 -32.88
CA LYS A 609 13.80 4.74 -31.96
C LYS A 609 14.95 4.53 -30.97
N ILE A 610 15.04 3.34 -30.35
CA ILE A 610 16.15 3.02 -29.45
C ILE A 610 17.50 3.11 -30.16
N LYS A 611 17.60 2.60 -31.40
CA LYS A 611 18.83 2.68 -32.21
C LYS A 611 19.21 4.11 -32.57
N GLU A 612 18.23 4.99 -32.76
CA GLU A 612 18.41 6.41 -33.03
C GLU A 612 18.75 7.23 -31.78
N GLY A 613 18.82 6.60 -30.60
CA GLY A 613 19.12 7.27 -29.35
C GLY A 613 17.92 8.04 -28.72
N TRP A 614 16.71 7.72 -29.15
CA TRP A 614 15.52 8.31 -28.55
C TRP A 614 15.35 7.88 -27.10
N VAL A 615 14.92 8.84 -26.27
CA VAL A 615 14.51 8.62 -24.87
C VAL A 615 13.19 9.37 -24.63
N PRO A 616 12.18 8.79 -23.95
CA PRO A 616 10.95 9.49 -23.63
C PRO A 616 11.23 10.79 -22.86
N LYS A 617 10.50 11.86 -23.16
CA LYS A 617 10.66 13.15 -22.48
C LYS A 617 10.16 13.07 -21.02
N LYS A 618 10.88 13.76 -20.12
CA LYS A 618 10.47 13.91 -18.71
C LYS A 618 9.17 14.69 -18.57
#